data_e96c340cc57aaafb11cb88b91020d23f
#
_entry.id   e96c340cc57aaafb11cb88b91020d23f
#
_cell.length_a   1.000
_cell.length_b   1.000
_cell.length_c   1.000
_cell.angle_alpha   90.00
_cell.angle_beta   90.00
_cell.angle_gamma   90.00
#
_symmetry.space_group_name_H-M   'P 1'
#
loop_
_entity.id
_entity.type
_entity.pdbx_description
1 polymer ?
#
loop_
_entity_poly.entity_id
_entity_poly.type
_entity_poly.pdbx_seq_one_letter_code
_entity_poly.pdbx_strand_id
1 'polypeptide(L)'
;MENGNILVLSERQIMSVLDMPAALESVETSLREIAEGRCINPMKLHMSLRPGIQGYLNSMPSCLLAQDVMGAKLVSVYKDNAKNFGLPVTMGTIVLHHPESGLPFAVLGGTYITALRTGAAAGVGAKYLAHKDSHVLLQIGAGAQGRMGAEAILCAMGTVDELRVADISPDALKSFVEEMQEKFPQVRIVPY
;
A
#
# COMPACT_ATOMS: atom_id res chain seq x y z
N MET A 1 -4.46 14.31 -25.99
CA MET A 1 -3.09 14.13 -25.40
C MET A 1 -2.08 14.27 -26.50
N GLU A 2 -1.26 15.29 -26.37
CA GLU A 2 -0.30 15.65 -27.42
C GLU A 2 0.94 14.75 -27.32
N ASN A 3 1.28 14.14 -28.47
CA ASN A 3 2.61 13.68 -28.82
C ASN A 3 3.28 12.50 -28.11
N GLY A 4 2.56 11.53 -27.57
CA GLY A 4 3.20 10.29 -27.11
C GLY A 4 4.19 10.43 -25.94
N ASN A 5 4.14 11.53 -25.19
CA ASN A 5 4.99 11.76 -24.04
C ASN A 5 4.53 10.90 -22.86
N ILE A 6 5.46 10.20 -22.21
CA ILE A 6 5.20 9.41 -21.02
C ILE A 6 5.58 10.23 -19.78
N LEU A 7 4.66 10.42 -18.86
CA LEU A 7 4.92 11.00 -17.54
C LEU A 7 5.72 10.00 -16.68
N VAL A 8 6.85 10.42 -16.14
CA VAL A 8 7.64 9.59 -15.23
C VAL A 8 7.66 10.25 -13.85
N LEU A 9 7.14 9.56 -12.84
CA LEU A 9 7.12 10.04 -11.45
C LEU A 9 7.96 9.12 -10.54
N SER A 10 8.92 9.74 -9.87
CA SER A 10 9.73 9.07 -8.84
C SER A 10 8.94 8.78 -7.57
N GLU A 11 9.43 7.88 -6.71
CA GLU A 11 8.86 7.61 -5.38
C GLU A 11 8.63 8.90 -4.58
N ARG A 12 9.60 9.82 -4.58
CA ARG A 12 9.49 11.09 -3.85
C ARG A 12 8.35 11.97 -4.35
N GLN A 13 8.15 12.05 -5.66
CA GLN A 13 7.04 12.81 -6.25
C GLN A 13 5.69 12.16 -5.91
N ILE A 14 5.61 10.84 -5.94
CA ILE A 14 4.41 10.11 -5.51
C ILE A 14 4.11 10.38 -4.02
N MET A 15 5.10 10.29 -3.15
CA MET A 15 4.95 10.56 -1.71
C MET A 15 4.50 12.00 -1.41
N SER A 16 4.82 12.97 -2.28
CA SER A 16 4.43 14.38 -2.08
C SER A 16 2.99 14.68 -2.48
N VAL A 17 2.31 13.79 -3.19
CA VAL A 17 0.95 14.03 -3.72
C VAL A 17 -0.08 12.99 -3.29
N LEU A 18 0.35 11.87 -2.71
CA LEU A 18 -0.52 10.77 -2.34
C LEU A 18 -0.43 10.49 -0.84
N ASP A 19 -1.54 10.59 -0.14
CA ASP A 19 -1.68 10.36 1.29
C ASP A 19 -2.64 9.20 1.62
N MET A 20 -2.78 8.86 2.89
CA MET A 20 -3.63 7.76 3.34
C MET A 20 -5.14 8.03 3.12
N PRO A 21 -5.70 9.23 3.35
CA PRO A 21 -7.09 9.53 3.01
C PRO A 21 -7.43 9.28 1.54
N ALA A 22 -6.61 9.78 0.61
CA ALA A 22 -6.80 9.55 -0.83
C ALA A 22 -6.67 8.07 -1.20
N ALA A 23 -5.74 7.35 -0.56
CA ALA A 23 -5.59 5.92 -0.76
C ALA A 23 -6.79 5.11 -0.26
N LEU A 24 -7.37 5.48 0.89
CA LEU A 24 -8.60 4.86 1.42
C LEU A 24 -9.76 5.01 0.46
N GLU A 25 -10.01 6.21 -0.05
CA GLU A 25 -11.08 6.49 -1.02
C GLU A 25 -10.88 5.67 -2.32
N SER A 26 -9.66 5.68 -2.88
CA SER A 26 -9.33 4.95 -4.10
C SER A 26 -9.49 3.45 -3.94
N VAL A 27 -9.02 2.88 -2.82
CA VAL A 27 -9.13 1.45 -2.52
C VAL A 27 -10.58 1.04 -2.29
N GLU A 28 -11.36 1.83 -1.55
CA GLU A 28 -12.78 1.57 -1.31
C GLU A 28 -13.56 1.56 -2.64
N THR A 29 -13.30 2.53 -3.51
CA THR A 29 -13.91 2.60 -4.84
C THR A 29 -13.51 1.39 -5.71
N SER A 30 -12.25 1.02 -5.71
CA SER A 30 -11.76 -0.16 -6.45
C SER A 30 -12.39 -1.46 -5.95
N LEU A 31 -12.51 -1.64 -4.64
CA LEU A 31 -13.16 -2.83 -4.05
C LEU A 31 -14.64 -2.89 -4.40
N ARG A 32 -15.33 -1.75 -4.47
CA ARG A 32 -16.72 -1.66 -4.92
C ARG A 32 -16.86 -2.06 -6.39
N GLU A 33 -15.99 -1.57 -7.27
CA GLU A 33 -15.99 -1.97 -8.69
C GLU A 33 -15.72 -3.46 -8.87
N ILE A 34 -14.82 -4.04 -8.08
CA ILE A 34 -14.58 -5.48 -8.07
C ILE A 34 -15.85 -6.24 -7.69
N ALA A 35 -16.53 -5.83 -6.62
CA ALA A 35 -17.77 -6.47 -6.15
C ALA A 35 -18.92 -6.38 -7.17
N GLU A 36 -18.95 -5.30 -7.95
CA GLU A 36 -19.95 -5.05 -8.99
C GLU A 36 -19.58 -5.67 -10.36
N GLY A 37 -18.46 -6.37 -10.45
CA GLY A 37 -17.99 -7.00 -11.70
C GLY A 37 -17.48 -6.01 -12.75
N ARG A 38 -17.16 -4.78 -12.37
CA ARG A 38 -16.62 -3.74 -13.25
C ARG A 38 -15.09 -3.61 -13.20
N CYS A 39 -14.43 -4.69 -12.85
CA CYS A 39 -12.97 -4.77 -12.80
C CYS A 39 -12.48 -6.01 -13.56
N ILE A 40 -11.46 -5.83 -14.38
CA ILE A 40 -10.68 -6.92 -14.97
C ILE A 40 -9.41 -7.05 -14.16
N ASN A 41 -9.34 -8.07 -13.30
CA ASN A 41 -8.22 -8.31 -12.39
C ASN A 41 -7.78 -9.76 -12.46
N PRO A 42 -7.02 -10.16 -13.50
CA PRO A 42 -6.56 -11.53 -13.66
C PRO A 42 -5.60 -11.93 -12.53
N MET A 43 -5.45 -13.23 -12.33
CA MET A 43 -4.49 -13.73 -11.35
C MET A 43 -3.08 -13.24 -11.68
N LYS A 44 -2.38 -12.78 -10.65
CA LYS A 44 -1.00 -12.29 -10.78
C LYS A 44 -0.08 -13.37 -11.37
N LEU A 45 0.77 -12.98 -12.29
CA LEU A 45 1.87 -13.82 -12.74
C LEU A 45 3.00 -13.76 -11.69
N HIS A 46 3.33 -14.93 -11.15
CA HIS A 46 4.41 -15.08 -10.16
C HIS A 46 5.64 -15.72 -10.80
N MET A 47 6.77 -15.06 -10.69
CA MET A 47 8.06 -15.56 -11.20
C MET A 47 9.04 -15.71 -10.06
N SER A 48 9.30 -16.95 -9.65
CA SER A 48 10.36 -17.30 -8.72
C SER A 48 11.72 -17.33 -9.45
N LEU A 49 12.76 -16.99 -8.71
CA LEU A 49 14.11 -17.02 -9.25
C LEU A 49 14.77 -18.40 -9.06
N ARG A 50 16.03 -18.51 -9.50
CA ARG A 50 16.83 -19.73 -9.35
C ARG A 50 17.02 -20.11 -7.87
N PRO A 51 17.27 -21.39 -7.56
CA PRO A 51 17.61 -21.84 -6.21
C PRO A 51 18.75 -21.01 -5.59
N GLY A 52 18.64 -20.70 -4.30
CA GLY A 52 19.59 -19.88 -3.54
C GLY A 52 19.33 -18.38 -3.54
N ILE A 53 18.40 -17.87 -4.36
CA ILE A 53 17.94 -16.48 -4.30
C ILE A 53 16.55 -16.45 -3.67
N GLN A 54 16.45 -15.87 -2.46
CA GLN A 54 15.17 -15.70 -1.77
C GLN A 54 14.46 -14.41 -2.26
N GLY A 55 13.91 -14.47 -3.46
CA GLY A 55 13.21 -13.35 -4.05
C GLY A 55 12.30 -13.80 -5.18
N TYR A 56 11.35 -12.92 -5.55
CA TYR A 56 10.43 -13.14 -6.67
C TYR A 56 9.98 -11.81 -7.29
N LEU A 57 9.47 -11.89 -8.51
CA LEU A 57 8.79 -10.80 -9.20
C LEU A 57 7.34 -11.22 -9.48
N ASN A 58 6.41 -10.33 -9.16
CA ASN A 58 5.02 -10.46 -9.60
C ASN A 58 4.68 -9.42 -10.66
N SER A 59 3.94 -9.82 -11.69
CA SER A 59 3.23 -8.93 -12.61
C SER A 59 1.74 -8.96 -12.28
N MET A 60 1.17 -7.77 -12.10
CA MET A 60 -0.20 -7.58 -11.62
C MET A 60 -0.93 -6.58 -12.52
N PRO A 61 -1.42 -7.01 -13.70
CA PRO A 61 -2.26 -6.16 -14.55
C PRO A 61 -3.66 -6.02 -13.97
N SER A 62 -4.31 -4.89 -14.24
CA SER A 62 -5.70 -4.64 -13.87
C SER A 62 -6.31 -3.53 -14.71
N CYS A 63 -7.64 -3.57 -14.85
CA CYS A 63 -8.42 -2.50 -15.46
C CYS A 63 -9.67 -2.25 -14.62
N LEU A 64 -9.90 -1.00 -14.24
CA LEU A 64 -11.09 -0.51 -13.57
C LEU A 64 -11.98 0.18 -14.62
N LEU A 65 -13.06 -0.50 -15.02
CA LEU A 65 -13.86 -0.11 -16.18
C LEU A 65 -14.66 1.18 -15.97
N ALA A 66 -15.17 1.41 -14.76
CA ALA A 66 -15.94 2.63 -14.48
C ALA A 66 -15.05 3.87 -14.27
N GLN A 67 -13.80 3.68 -13.86
CA GLN A 67 -12.84 4.77 -13.70
C GLN A 67 -12.00 5.00 -14.96
N ASP A 68 -12.15 4.17 -15.99
CA ASP A 68 -11.36 4.20 -17.22
C ASP A 68 -9.84 4.18 -16.96
N VAL A 69 -9.40 3.28 -16.07
CA VAL A 69 -8.00 3.14 -15.67
C VAL A 69 -7.51 1.73 -15.94
N MET A 70 -6.42 1.63 -16.71
CA MET A 70 -5.75 0.36 -17.01
C MET A 70 -4.26 0.46 -16.74
N GLY A 71 -3.66 -0.61 -16.23
CA GLY A 71 -2.23 -0.64 -16.01
C GLY A 71 -1.72 -1.95 -15.46
N ALA A 72 -0.43 -1.97 -15.18
CA ALA A 72 0.22 -3.11 -14.55
C ALA A 72 1.23 -2.65 -13.51
N LYS A 73 1.25 -3.34 -12.37
CA LYS A 73 2.30 -3.21 -11.38
C LYS A 73 3.26 -4.40 -11.48
N LEU A 74 4.54 -4.09 -11.62
CA LEU A 74 5.64 -5.03 -11.40
C LEU A 74 6.15 -4.83 -9.98
N VAL A 75 6.15 -5.88 -9.16
CA VAL A 75 6.61 -5.80 -7.78
C VAL A 75 7.54 -6.96 -7.46
N SER A 76 8.74 -6.62 -6.99
CA SER A 76 9.74 -7.57 -6.51
C SER A 76 9.77 -7.62 -4.99
N VAL A 77 10.02 -8.79 -4.43
CA VAL A 77 10.18 -9.00 -2.99
C VAL A 77 11.45 -9.81 -2.76
N TYR A 78 12.39 -9.23 -2.01
CA TYR A 78 13.68 -9.83 -1.68
C TYR A 78 13.94 -9.64 -0.18
N LYS A 79 13.83 -10.70 0.59
CA LYS A 79 13.87 -10.63 2.07
C LYS A 79 15.19 -10.08 2.63
N ASP A 80 16.30 -10.37 1.95
CA ASP A 80 17.63 -10.00 2.41
C ASP A 80 18.12 -8.65 1.85
N ASN A 81 17.29 -7.90 1.12
CA ASN A 81 17.69 -6.63 0.51
C ASN A 81 18.20 -5.61 1.52
N ALA A 82 17.52 -5.46 2.64
CA ALA A 82 17.93 -4.49 3.66
C ALA A 82 19.32 -4.81 4.21
N LYS A 83 19.60 -6.10 4.45
CA LYS A 83 20.89 -6.59 4.97
C LYS A 83 22.01 -6.51 3.94
N ASN A 84 21.74 -6.93 2.69
CA ASN A 84 22.79 -7.12 1.69
C ASN A 84 23.08 -5.89 0.86
N PHE A 85 22.08 -5.02 0.67
CA PHE A 85 22.14 -3.90 -0.27
C PHE A 85 21.64 -2.56 0.30
N GLY A 86 21.12 -2.53 1.53
CA GLY A 86 20.48 -1.33 2.09
C GLY A 86 19.21 -0.91 1.34
N LEU A 87 18.56 -1.83 0.61
CA LEU A 87 17.39 -1.58 -0.20
C LEU A 87 16.11 -2.08 0.50
N PRO A 88 14.93 -1.53 0.15
CA PRO A 88 13.66 -2.07 0.63
C PRO A 88 13.46 -3.53 0.25
N VAL A 89 12.79 -4.27 1.13
CA VAL A 89 12.42 -5.68 0.87
C VAL A 89 11.46 -5.79 -0.33
N THR A 90 10.54 -4.83 -0.44
CA THR A 90 9.55 -4.78 -1.52
C THR A 90 9.79 -3.53 -2.34
N MET A 91 9.91 -3.68 -3.65
CA MET A 91 10.05 -2.57 -4.59
C MET A 91 9.10 -2.77 -5.77
N GLY A 92 8.57 -1.68 -6.31
CA GLY A 92 7.59 -1.74 -7.38
C GLY A 92 7.71 -0.63 -8.41
N THR A 93 7.22 -0.93 -9.61
CA THR A 93 7.01 0.03 -10.69
C THR A 93 5.62 -0.18 -11.26
N ILE A 94 4.92 0.90 -11.58
CA ILE A 94 3.58 0.86 -12.18
C ILE A 94 3.63 1.54 -13.54
N VAL A 95 3.01 0.92 -14.54
CA VAL A 95 2.81 1.51 -15.87
C VAL A 95 1.31 1.64 -16.09
N LEU A 96 0.87 2.85 -16.50
CA LEU A 96 -0.53 3.14 -16.83
C LEU A 96 -0.71 3.32 -18.33
N HIS A 97 -1.83 2.80 -18.83
CA HIS A 97 -2.22 2.83 -20.22
C HIS A 97 -3.64 3.38 -20.37
N HIS A 98 -3.92 4.04 -21.47
CA HIS A 98 -5.28 4.38 -21.87
C HIS A 98 -6.04 3.13 -22.31
N PRO A 99 -7.20 2.81 -21.70
CA PRO A 99 -7.94 1.61 -22.02
C PRO A 99 -8.41 1.55 -23.48
N GLU A 100 -8.80 2.67 -24.09
CA GLU A 100 -9.30 2.70 -25.47
C GLU A 100 -8.19 2.49 -26.52
N SER A 101 -7.02 3.10 -26.31
CA SER A 101 -5.95 3.12 -27.33
C SER A 101 -4.76 2.21 -27.02
N GLY A 102 -4.64 1.76 -25.76
CA GLY A 102 -3.47 1.04 -25.28
C GLY A 102 -2.22 1.93 -25.12
N LEU A 103 -2.32 3.25 -25.36
CA LEU A 103 -1.18 4.16 -25.27
C LEU A 103 -0.65 4.21 -23.83
N PRO A 104 0.65 3.90 -23.59
CA PRO A 104 1.25 4.10 -22.28
C PRO A 104 1.41 5.61 -22.03
N PHE A 105 0.94 6.10 -20.88
CA PHE A 105 1.00 7.53 -20.57
C PHE A 105 1.73 7.85 -19.25
N ALA A 106 1.93 6.86 -18.36
CA ALA A 106 2.67 7.11 -17.12
C ALA A 106 3.48 5.90 -16.67
N VAL A 107 4.65 6.18 -16.08
CA VAL A 107 5.47 5.23 -15.32
C VAL A 107 5.72 5.80 -13.93
N LEU A 108 5.35 5.05 -12.90
CA LEU A 108 5.35 5.52 -11.52
C LEU A 108 6.26 4.66 -10.64
N GLY A 109 6.97 5.29 -9.70
CA GLY A 109 7.52 4.59 -8.54
C GLY A 109 6.39 3.90 -7.78
N GLY A 110 6.48 2.59 -7.59
CA GLY A 110 5.38 1.79 -7.05
C GLY A 110 5.63 1.21 -5.66
N THR A 111 6.75 1.50 -5.04
CA THR A 111 7.11 0.97 -3.72
C THR A 111 6.22 1.55 -2.64
N TYR A 112 6.13 2.88 -2.57
CA TYR A 112 5.25 3.58 -1.63
C TYR A 112 3.78 3.25 -1.88
N ILE A 113 3.32 3.31 -3.13
CA ILE A 113 1.93 2.94 -3.50
C ILE A 113 1.62 1.51 -3.05
N THR A 114 2.57 0.59 -3.20
CA THR A 114 2.37 -0.82 -2.78
C THR A 114 2.12 -0.95 -1.28
N ALA A 115 2.85 -0.21 -0.45
CA ALA A 115 2.67 -0.20 0.99
C ALA A 115 1.36 0.53 1.38
N LEU A 116 1.16 1.73 0.85
CA LEU A 116 0.04 2.61 1.14
C LEU A 116 -1.32 1.95 0.81
N ARG A 117 -1.49 1.43 -0.42
CA ARG A 117 -2.74 0.77 -0.83
C ARG A 117 -3.03 -0.51 -0.03
N THR A 118 -1.98 -1.19 0.46
CA THR A 118 -2.15 -2.41 1.28
C THR A 118 -2.64 -2.05 2.68
N GLY A 119 -2.09 -0.99 3.28
CA GLY A 119 -2.62 -0.40 4.50
C GLY A 119 -4.06 0.09 4.33
N ALA A 120 -4.33 0.83 3.25
CA ALA A 120 -5.67 1.32 2.94
C ALA A 120 -6.72 0.20 2.84
N ALA A 121 -6.36 -0.96 2.27
CA ALA A 121 -7.25 -2.12 2.25
C ALA A 121 -7.60 -2.64 3.65
N ALA A 122 -6.65 -2.60 4.60
CA ALA A 122 -6.92 -2.93 6.00
C ALA A 122 -7.84 -1.87 6.65
N GLY A 123 -7.61 -0.59 6.37
CA GLY A 123 -8.47 0.51 6.84
C GLY A 123 -9.90 0.38 6.33
N VAL A 124 -10.10 0.11 5.03
CA VAL A 124 -11.43 -0.14 4.46
C VAL A 124 -12.06 -1.37 5.09
N GLY A 125 -11.30 -2.45 5.29
CA GLY A 125 -11.77 -3.66 5.99
C GLY A 125 -12.26 -3.33 7.41
N ALA A 126 -11.50 -2.57 8.17
CA ALA A 126 -11.90 -2.14 9.52
C ALA A 126 -13.16 -1.26 9.49
N LYS A 127 -13.24 -0.30 8.57
CA LYS A 127 -14.40 0.59 8.39
C LYS A 127 -15.72 -0.19 8.25
N TYR A 128 -15.71 -1.31 7.56
CA TYR A 128 -16.93 -2.09 7.27
C TYR A 128 -17.16 -3.27 8.20
N LEU A 129 -16.10 -3.87 8.76
CA LEU A 129 -16.16 -5.15 9.46
C LEU A 129 -15.92 -5.04 10.97
N ALA A 130 -15.24 -3.99 11.45
CA ALA A 130 -15.04 -3.80 12.89
C ALA A 130 -16.30 -3.30 13.60
N HIS A 131 -16.39 -3.52 14.89
CA HIS A 131 -17.42 -2.91 15.73
C HIS A 131 -17.26 -1.38 15.70
N LYS A 132 -18.38 -0.66 15.56
CA LYS A 132 -18.38 0.80 15.40
C LYS A 132 -17.91 1.56 16.64
N ASP A 133 -17.99 0.92 17.80
CA ASP A 133 -17.55 1.40 19.10
C ASP A 133 -16.18 0.82 19.52
N SER A 134 -15.38 0.36 18.57
CA SER A 134 -14.01 -0.10 18.86
C SER A 134 -13.11 1.08 19.22
N HIS A 135 -12.49 1.03 20.41
CA HIS A 135 -11.59 2.05 20.92
C HIS A 135 -10.12 1.64 20.91
N VAL A 136 -9.83 0.35 20.83
CA VAL A 136 -8.48 -0.20 20.92
C VAL A 136 -8.12 -0.91 19.62
N LEU A 137 -7.01 -0.51 19.00
CA LEU A 137 -6.36 -1.21 17.90
C LEU A 137 -5.14 -1.97 18.43
N LEU A 138 -5.05 -3.26 18.18
CA LEU A 138 -3.83 -4.05 18.40
C LEU A 138 -3.11 -4.27 17.07
N GLN A 139 -1.87 -3.79 16.97
CA GLN A 139 -0.98 -3.98 15.83
C GLN A 139 0.14 -4.95 16.21
N ILE A 140 0.26 -6.05 15.47
CA ILE A 140 1.38 -6.99 15.60
C ILE A 140 2.29 -6.81 14.38
N GLY A 141 3.54 -6.40 14.64
CA GLY A 141 4.53 -6.04 13.64
C GLY A 141 4.60 -4.53 13.38
N ALA A 142 5.78 -3.94 13.64
CA ALA A 142 6.09 -2.52 13.51
C ALA A 142 6.84 -2.17 12.20
N GLY A 143 6.84 -3.08 11.23
CA GLY A 143 7.44 -2.87 9.92
C GLY A 143 6.61 -1.97 9.00
N ALA A 144 7.03 -1.81 7.72
CA ALA A 144 6.37 -0.93 6.75
C ALA A 144 4.87 -1.21 6.59
N GLN A 145 4.45 -2.48 6.53
CA GLN A 145 3.03 -2.84 6.40
C GLN A 145 2.24 -2.57 7.68
N GLY A 146 2.85 -2.81 8.86
CA GLY A 146 2.23 -2.51 10.14
C GLY A 146 1.96 -1.02 10.31
N ARG A 147 2.91 -0.16 9.91
CA ARG A 147 2.78 1.30 9.92
C ARG A 147 1.61 1.76 9.05
N MET A 148 1.58 1.33 7.79
CA MET A 148 0.52 1.70 6.85
C MET A 148 -0.84 1.15 7.27
N GLY A 149 -0.90 -0.07 7.82
CA GLY A 149 -2.14 -0.66 8.34
C GLY A 149 -2.70 0.10 9.55
N ALA A 150 -1.84 0.41 10.52
CA ALA A 150 -2.24 1.19 11.70
C ALA A 150 -2.72 2.60 11.30
N GLU A 151 -1.95 3.30 10.47
CA GLU A 151 -2.33 4.62 9.93
C GLU A 151 -3.69 4.58 9.23
N ALA A 152 -3.88 3.60 8.35
CA ALA A 152 -5.13 3.46 7.60
C ALA A 152 -6.34 3.19 8.50
N ILE A 153 -6.19 2.33 9.52
CA ILE A 153 -7.28 2.03 10.46
C ILE A 153 -7.58 3.25 11.33
N LEU A 154 -6.57 3.97 11.82
CA LEU A 154 -6.76 5.21 12.58
C LEU A 154 -7.46 6.29 11.74
N CYS A 155 -7.11 6.42 10.45
CA CYS A 155 -7.79 7.34 9.54
C CYS A 155 -9.24 6.91 9.24
N ALA A 156 -9.50 5.61 9.12
CA ALA A 156 -10.82 5.09 8.74
C ALA A 156 -11.81 5.00 9.90
N MET A 157 -11.30 4.85 11.13
CA MET A 157 -12.08 4.64 12.35
C MET A 157 -11.76 5.73 13.38
N GLY A 158 -12.55 6.80 13.37
CA GLY A 158 -12.38 7.93 14.29
C GLY A 158 -12.68 7.63 15.77
N THR A 159 -13.07 6.40 16.11
CA THR A 159 -13.37 5.97 17.49
C THR A 159 -12.16 5.37 18.20
N VAL A 160 -11.09 5.03 17.47
CA VAL A 160 -9.89 4.41 18.06
C VAL A 160 -9.06 5.48 18.77
N ASP A 161 -8.92 5.36 20.07
CA ASP A 161 -8.17 6.28 20.94
C ASP A 161 -6.93 5.62 21.58
N GLU A 162 -6.76 4.29 21.42
CA GLU A 162 -5.59 3.56 21.88
C GLU A 162 -5.06 2.62 20.80
N LEU A 163 -3.75 2.73 20.49
CA LEU A 163 -3.01 1.82 19.61
C LEU A 163 -1.98 1.05 20.43
N ARG A 164 -2.20 -0.25 20.57
CA ARG A 164 -1.24 -1.20 21.16
C ARG A 164 -0.39 -1.80 20.06
N VAL A 165 0.92 -1.81 20.21
CA VAL A 165 1.84 -2.34 19.21
C VAL A 165 2.85 -3.28 19.81
N ALA A 166 3.07 -4.42 19.16
CA ALA A 166 4.09 -5.40 19.51
C ALA A 166 4.98 -5.73 18.31
N ASP A 167 6.27 -5.82 18.53
CA ASP A 167 7.27 -6.29 17.56
C ASP A 167 8.41 -7.00 18.27
N ILE A 168 9.04 -7.97 17.57
CA ILE A 168 10.23 -8.68 18.08
C ILE A 168 11.49 -7.82 18.04
N SER A 169 11.50 -6.72 17.28
CA SER A 169 12.59 -5.76 17.17
C SER A 169 12.32 -4.53 18.04
N PRO A 170 13.08 -4.31 19.12
CA PRO A 170 12.91 -3.12 19.96
C PRO A 170 13.10 -1.81 19.20
N ASP A 171 14.04 -1.76 18.24
CA ASP A 171 14.30 -0.58 17.43
C ASP A 171 13.15 -0.26 16.48
N ALA A 172 12.57 -1.28 15.84
CA ALA A 172 11.39 -1.11 15.00
C ALA A 172 10.18 -0.64 15.82
N LEU A 173 9.99 -1.21 17.02
CA LEU A 173 8.92 -0.84 17.94
C LEU A 173 9.07 0.63 18.38
N LYS A 174 10.27 1.04 18.82
CA LYS A 174 10.55 2.41 19.22
C LYS A 174 10.26 3.41 18.10
N SER A 175 10.81 3.16 16.91
CA SER A 175 10.62 4.03 15.74
C SER A 175 9.14 4.09 15.30
N PHE A 176 8.39 3.00 15.43
CA PHE A 176 6.95 2.96 15.17
C PHE A 176 6.18 3.86 16.14
N VAL A 177 6.48 3.76 17.45
CA VAL A 177 5.81 4.55 18.49
C VAL A 177 6.05 6.04 18.27
N GLU A 178 7.30 6.44 17.99
CA GLU A 178 7.67 7.83 17.71
C GLU A 178 6.90 8.38 16.50
N GLU A 179 6.88 7.64 15.39
CA GLU A 179 6.17 8.04 14.17
C GLU A 179 4.66 8.15 14.37
N MET A 180 4.04 7.14 15.00
CA MET A 180 2.59 7.14 15.20
C MET A 180 2.16 8.21 16.21
N GLN A 181 2.97 8.50 17.22
CA GLN A 181 2.68 9.57 18.18
C GLN A 181 2.75 10.96 17.54
N GLU A 182 3.68 11.16 16.59
CA GLU A 182 3.78 12.40 15.81
C GLU A 182 2.57 12.58 14.88
N LYS A 183 2.18 11.52 14.16
CA LYS A 183 1.05 11.56 13.21
C LYS A 183 -0.32 11.66 13.90
N PHE A 184 -0.46 11.01 15.05
CA PHE A 184 -1.74 10.88 15.78
C PHE A 184 -1.56 11.28 17.25
N PRO A 185 -1.30 12.56 17.56
CA PRO A 185 -1.03 13.01 18.93
C PRO A 185 -2.21 12.80 19.89
N GLN A 186 -3.43 12.63 19.36
CA GLN A 186 -4.64 12.36 20.14
C GLN A 186 -4.82 10.87 20.50
N VAL A 187 -4.05 9.97 19.89
CA VAL A 187 -4.14 8.52 20.14
C VAL A 187 -3.06 8.10 21.12
N ARG A 188 -3.43 7.33 22.12
CA ARG A 188 -2.47 6.74 23.07
C ARG A 188 -1.74 5.57 22.44
N ILE A 189 -0.43 5.69 22.19
CA ILE A 189 0.39 4.62 21.63
C ILE A 189 1.05 3.83 22.77
N VAL A 190 0.80 2.53 22.83
CA VAL A 190 1.25 1.63 23.91
C VAL A 190 2.11 0.52 23.33
N PRO A 191 3.43 0.52 23.56
CA PRO A 191 4.31 -0.58 23.18
C PRO A 191 4.09 -1.79 24.13
N TYR A 192 4.19 -3.00 23.56
CA TYR A 192 4.10 -4.29 24.25
C TYR A 192 5.38 -5.09 24.09
#